data_b384cf0469cfce50679842a337d64815
#
_entry.id   b384cf0469cfce50679842a337d64815
#
_cell.length_a   1.000
_cell.length_b   1.000
_cell.length_c   1.000
_cell.angle_alpha   90.00
_cell.angle_beta   90.00
_cell.angle_gamma   90.00
#
_symmetry.space_group_name_H-M   'P 1'
#
loop_
_entity.id
_entity.type
_entity.pdbx_description
1 polymer ?
#
loop_
_entity_poly.entity_id
_entity_poly.type
_entity_poly.pdbx_seq_one_letter_code
_entity_poly.pdbx_strand_id
1 'polypeptide(L)'
;MRPGDIFLAKLARKPAPRCGIGSATSVVTTDLMDAVQVAFPHAHLDAESMARLAAAGHTVLGFDNVMPLFSVWHESAAMGCEVDWGGKNQWPNGQPMYSSVDDAILVPPDLLKRPGCAVPLKALGLLQQMMNGQVAVVGKVFGPWTLGYHVFGIEAFLMASLLEPDAVKRAMRKLIEVTVAFANAQIDCGAEAITLADHCTRDLCSPETYRDFLLEIHQELQQRIRCPVILHICGNTADRLQYIRETGLACFHFDSKVSAAEARRLAGEKLALMGGTSNFDIVRNGTLESIEKDIVEKLNVGIDIVGPECAVPLDAPYKNLRTLVDVAKKLSGDPPATDQISKPHET
;
A
#
# COMPACT_ATOMS: atom_id res chain seq x y z
N MET A 1 19.47 -15.01 2.43
CA MET A 1 18.23 -14.53 3.07
C MET A 1 17.07 -14.75 2.10
N ARG A 2 15.91 -15.16 2.59
CA ARG A 2 14.70 -15.24 1.74
C ARG A 2 14.27 -13.84 1.31
N PRO A 3 13.54 -13.70 0.19
CA PRO A 3 13.05 -12.39 -0.25
C PRO A 3 12.28 -11.62 0.84
N GLY A 4 11.39 -12.28 1.58
CA GLY A 4 10.67 -11.67 2.69
C GLY A 4 11.58 -11.15 3.82
N ASP A 5 12.64 -11.91 4.16
CA ASP A 5 13.61 -11.47 5.17
C ASP A 5 14.38 -10.22 4.73
N ILE A 6 14.69 -10.11 3.41
CA ILE A 6 15.32 -8.92 2.83
C ILE A 6 14.38 -7.72 2.94
N PHE A 7 13.11 -7.89 2.55
CA PHE A 7 12.11 -6.84 2.63
C PHE A 7 11.98 -6.30 4.07
N LEU A 8 11.78 -7.18 5.05
CA LEU A 8 11.63 -6.79 6.46
C LEU A 8 12.90 -6.18 7.04
N ALA A 9 14.08 -6.68 6.65
CA ALA A 9 15.35 -6.06 7.04
C ALA A 9 15.47 -4.63 6.51
N LYS A 10 15.05 -4.39 5.25
CA LYS A 10 15.08 -3.05 4.64
C LYS A 10 14.06 -2.10 5.24
N LEU A 11 12.86 -2.58 5.62
CA LEU A 11 11.93 -1.78 6.43
C LEU A 11 12.54 -1.31 7.74
N ALA A 12 13.35 -2.15 8.37
CA ALA A 12 14.04 -1.83 9.62
C ALA A 12 15.41 -1.13 9.40
N ARG A 13 15.77 -0.77 8.17
CA ARG A 13 17.06 -0.23 7.76
C ARG A 13 18.26 -1.07 8.25
N LYS A 14 18.07 -2.37 8.30
CA LYS A 14 19.14 -3.33 8.63
C LYS A 14 19.91 -3.76 7.38
N PRO A 15 21.17 -4.19 7.52
CA PRO A 15 21.94 -4.77 6.42
C PRO A 15 21.22 -5.97 5.79
N ALA A 16 21.24 -6.02 4.47
CA ALA A 16 20.76 -7.14 3.67
C ALA A 16 21.62 -7.25 2.41
N PRO A 17 21.67 -8.42 1.76
CA PRO A 17 22.57 -8.68 0.62
C PRO A 17 22.27 -7.77 -0.59
N ARG A 18 21.06 -7.25 -0.70
CA ARG A 18 20.60 -6.32 -1.76
C ARG A 18 19.54 -5.35 -1.26
N CYS A 19 19.09 -4.42 -2.11
CA CYS A 19 17.89 -3.63 -1.84
C CYS A 19 16.65 -4.55 -1.74
N GLY A 20 15.63 -4.10 -1.04
CA GLY A 20 14.30 -4.70 -1.12
C GLY A 20 13.64 -4.37 -2.46
N ILE A 21 12.75 -5.24 -2.93
CA ILE A 21 11.98 -5.03 -4.16
C ILE A 21 10.52 -5.32 -3.84
N GLY A 22 9.69 -4.28 -3.77
CA GLY A 22 8.35 -4.47 -3.24
C GLY A 22 7.40 -3.33 -3.55
N SER A 23 6.16 -3.50 -3.12
CA SER A 23 5.15 -2.44 -3.18
C SER A 23 4.33 -2.42 -1.89
N ALA A 24 4.01 -1.22 -1.45
CA ALA A 24 3.07 -0.97 -0.35
C ALA A 24 1.61 -0.88 -0.84
N THR A 25 1.38 -1.00 -2.14
CA THR A 25 0.08 -0.84 -2.79
C THR A 25 -0.16 -1.94 -3.82
N SER A 26 -1.31 -1.95 -4.48
CA SER A 26 -1.68 -2.98 -5.46
C SER A 26 -0.77 -2.95 -6.70
N VAL A 27 -0.28 -4.13 -7.11
CA VAL A 27 0.51 -4.34 -8.34
C VAL A 27 -0.29 -5.11 -9.41
N VAL A 28 -1.60 -5.15 -9.28
CA VAL A 28 -2.48 -5.91 -10.17
C VAL A 28 -2.75 -5.13 -11.46
N THR A 29 -2.64 -5.83 -12.59
CA THR A 29 -2.98 -5.34 -13.93
C THR A 29 -3.93 -6.30 -14.62
N THR A 30 -4.61 -5.86 -15.69
CA THR A 30 -5.62 -6.69 -16.39
C THR A 30 -5.00 -7.91 -17.06
N ASP A 31 -3.81 -7.78 -17.61
CA ASP A 31 -3.07 -8.89 -18.22
C ASP A 31 -2.49 -9.85 -17.16
N LEU A 32 -2.15 -9.37 -15.97
CA LEU A 32 -1.80 -10.24 -14.83
C LEU A 32 -3.02 -11.04 -14.35
N MET A 33 -4.21 -10.40 -14.27
CA MET A 33 -5.46 -11.11 -13.96
C MET A 33 -5.72 -12.23 -14.96
N ASP A 34 -5.47 -11.99 -16.27
CA ASP A 34 -5.59 -13.01 -17.30
C ASP A 34 -4.58 -14.14 -17.13
N ALA A 35 -3.33 -13.81 -16.82
CA ALA A 35 -2.29 -14.81 -16.62
C ALA A 35 -2.59 -15.78 -15.48
N VAL A 36 -3.26 -15.32 -14.40
CA VAL A 36 -3.60 -16.15 -13.23
C VAL A 36 -5.05 -16.63 -13.21
N GLN A 37 -5.85 -16.26 -14.22
CA GLN A 37 -7.27 -16.63 -14.35
C GLN A 37 -8.10 -16.22 -13.13
N VAL A 38 -7.84 -15.03 -12.59
CA VAL A 38 -8.56 -14.42 -11.46
C VAL A 38 -8.71 -12.93 -11.73
N ALA A 39 -9.92 -12.40 -11.70
CA ALA A 39 -10.18 -11.02 -12.06
C ALA A 39 -11.10 -10.29 -11.06
N PHE A 40 -11.08 -8.95 -11.14
CA PHE A 40 -12.06 -8.08 -10.52
C PHE A 40 -13.43 -8.22 -11.25
N PRO A 41 -14.54 -8.00 -10.54
CA PRO A 41 -14.65 -7.66 -9.11
C PRO A 41 -14.52 -8.87 -8.17
N HIS A 42 -14.51 -10.10 -8.69
CA HIS A 42 -14.55 -11.32 -7.88
C HIS A 42 -13.40 -11.36 -6.84
N ALA A 43 -12.18 -10.98 -7.24
CA ALA A 43 -11.04 -10.93 -6.31
C ALA A 43 -11.14 -9.85 -5.21
N HIS A 44 -12.14 -8.98 -5.22
CA HIS A 44 -12.44 -8.10 -4.09
C HIS A 44 -13.38 -8.76 -3.06
N LEU A 45 -14.16 -9.75 -3.49
CA LEU A 45 -15.31 -10.30 -2.75
C LEU A 45 -15.12 -11.76 -2.31
N ASP A 46 -14.14 -12.45 -2.89
CA ASP A 46 -13.82 -13.85 -2.59
C ASP A 46 -12.39 -13.99 -2.09
N ALA A 47 -12.23 -14.61 -0.91
CA ALA A 47 -10.93 -14.67 -0.24
C ALA A 47 -9.91 -15.54 -0.97
N GLU A 48 -10.32 -16.63 -1.62
CA GLU A 48 -9.40 -17.50 -2.37
C GLU A 48 -8.90 -16.81 -3.64
N SER A 49 -9.79 -16.17 -4.37
CA SER A 49 -9.47 -15.36 -5.55
C SER A 49 -8.57 -14.18 -5.17
N MET A 50 -8.85 -13.49 -4.08
CA MET A 50 -8.02 -12.41 -3.55
C MET A 50 -6.60 -12.91 -3.23
N ALA A 51 -6.46 -14.02 -2.51
CA ALA A 51 -5.18 -14.61 -2.15
C ALA A 51 -4.40 -15.08 -3.39
N ARG A 52 -5.05 -15.78 -4.34
CA ARG A 52 -4.42 -16.22 -5.60
C ARG A 52 -3.90 -15.06 -6.43
N LEU A 53 -4.69 -14.01 -6.58
CA LEU A 53 -4.27 -12.82 -7.34
C LEU A 53 -3.13 -12.09 -6.63
N ALA A 54 -3.16 -11.97 -5.29
CA ALA A 54 -2.07 -11.38 -4.51
C ALA A 54 -0.77 -12.18 -4.60
N ALA A 55 -0.85 -13.53 -4.61
CA ALA A 55 0.30 -14.40 -4.74
C ALA A 55 1.08 -14.16 -6.05
N ALA A 56 0.40 -13.70 -7.13
CA ALA A 56 1.03 -13.36 -8.39
C ALA A 56 2.07 -12.24 -8.26
N GLY A 57 1.95 -11.37 -7.27
CA GLY A 57 2.97 -10.39 -6.94
C GLY A 57 4.36 -11.00 -6.74
N HIS A 58 4.43 -12.20 -6.19
CA HIS A 58 5.68 -12.97 -6.09
C HIS A 58 5.83 -14.01 -7.20
N THR A 59 4.84 -14.88 -7.38
CA THR A 59 4.98 -16.07 -8.23
C THR A 59 5.12 -15.73 -9.71
N VAL A 60 4.57 -14.60 -10.15
CA VAL A 60 4.68 -14.11 -11.54
C VAL A 60 5.64 -12.92 -11.63
N LEU A 61 5.50 -11.94 -10.74
CA LEU A 61 6.28 -10.70 -10.82
C LEU A 61 7.63 -10.76 -10.09
N GLY A 62 7.75 -11.60 -9.04
CA GLY A 62 8.99 -11.81 -8.32
C GLY A 62 9.29 -10.78 -7.22
N PHE A 63 8.31 -10.01 -6.76
CA PHE A 63 8.45 -9.10 -5.61
C PHE A 63 8.79 -9.83 -4.32
N ASP A 64 9.43 -9.14 -3.38
CA ASP A 64 9.82 -9.65 -2.06
C ASP A 64 8.67 -9.62 -1.04
N ASN A 65 7.56 -8.96 -1.40
CA ASN A 65 6.34 -8.97 -0.61
C ASN A 65 5.10 -9.17 -1.48
N VAL A 66 4.02 -9.59 -0.84
CA VAL A 66 2.68 -9.70 -1.42
C VAL A 66 1.65 -9.01 -0.52
N MET A 67 0.55 -8.50 -1.12
CA MET A 67 -0.49 -7.78 -0.40
C MET A 67 -1.86 -8.05 -1.06
N PRO A 68 -2.87 -8.56 -0.32
CA PRO A 68 -4.15 -8.95 -0.91
C PRO A 68 -5.20 -7.85 -1.00
N LEU A 69 -5.01 -6.70 -0.31
CA LEU A 69 -6.02 -5.64 -0.29
C LEU A 69 -5.87 -4.70 -1.50
N PHE A 70 -6.59 -4.99 -2.57
CA PHE A 70 -6.51 -4.22 -3.82
C PHE A 70 -7.35 -2.94 -3.80
N SER A 71 -8.53 -2.97 -3.15
CA SER A 71 -9.45 -1.83 -3.09
C SER A 71 -9.12 -0.87 -1.94
N VAL A 72 -9.53 0.38 -2.11
CA VAL A 72 -9.51 1.42 -1.06
C VAL A 72 -10.78 1.43 -0.21
N TRP A 73 -11.80 0.62 -0.55
CA TRP A 73 -13.14 0.69 0.02
C TRP A 73 -13.49 -0.41 1.03
N HIS A 74 -12.55 -1.27 1.40
CA HIS A 74 -12.85 -2.42 2.27
C HIS A 74 -13.34 -2.00 3.66
N GLU A 75 -12.63 -1.09 4.35
CA GLU A 75 -13.01 -0.63 5.69
C GLU A 75 -14.30 0.17 5.67
N SER A 76 -14.43 1.10 4.72
CA SER A 76 -15.64 1.92 4.62
C SER A 76 -16.87 1.11 4.22
N ALA A 77 -16.73 0.07 3.38
CA ALA A 77 -17.80 -0.91 3.13
C ALA A 77 -18.17 -1.68 4.41
N ALA A 78 -17.20 -2.07 5.23
CA ALA A 78 -17.46 -2.70 6.52
C ALA A 78 -18.13 -1.74 7.51
N MET A 79 -17.86 -0.45 7.43
CA MET A 79 -18.58 0.58 8.20
C MET A 79 -20.03 0.77 7.73
N GLY A 80 -20.33 0.52 6.45
CA GLY A 80 -21.66 0.64 5.88
C GLY A 80 -21.78 1.52 4.63
N CYS A 81 -20.68 2.03 4.09
CA CYS A 81 -20.70 2.73 2.80
C CYS A 81 -21.16 1.79 1.68
N GLU A 82 -22.00 2.30 0.80
CA GLU A 82 -22.36 1.59 -0.43
C GLU A 82 -21.16 1.62 -1.37
N VAL A 83 -20.80 0.44 -1.93
CA VAL A 83 -19.64 0.30 -2.81
C VAL A 83 -20.03 -0.44 -4.08
N ASP A 84 -19.83 0.21 -5.22
CA ASP A 84 -19.75 -0.46 -6.51
C ASP A 84 -18.34 -1.06 -6.66
N TRP A 85 -18.26 -2.39 -6.66
CA TRP A 85 -16.99 -3.11 -6.73
C TRP A 85 -16.35 -3.10 -8.12
N GLY A 86 -16.96 -2.39 -9.08
CA GLY A 86 -16.41 -2.16 -10.41
C GLY A 86 -16.39 -3.41 -11.28
N GLY A 87 -15.38 -3.51 -12.11
CA GLY A 87 -15.18 -4.61 -13.06
C GLY A 87 -13.69 -4.86 -13.32
N LYS A 88 -13.38 -5.74 -14.26
CA LYS A 88 -11.99 -6.11 -14.58
C LYS A 88 -11.09 -4.91 -14.89
N ASN A 89 -11.64 -3.91 -15.58
CA ASN A 89 -10.93 -2.71 -16.03
C ASN A 89 -11.32 -1.45 -15.23
N GLN A 90 -11.98 -1.62 -14.09
CA GLN A 90 -12.51 -0.51 -13.31
C GLN A 90 -12.28 -0.76 -11.82
N TRP A 91 -11.68 0.24 -11.17
CA TRP A 91 -11.54 0.23 -9.72
C TRP A 91 -12.87 0.41 -9.02
N PRO A 92 -13.04 -0.17 -7.81
CA PRO A 92 -14.21 0.06 -6.98
C PRO A 92 -14.41 1.55 -6.67
N ASN A 93 -15.67 1.96 -6.57
CA ASN A 93 -16.08 3.29 -6.17
C ASN A 93 -17.18 3.21 -5.12
N GLY A 94 -17.15 4.09 -4.12
CA GLY A 94 -18.12 4.11 -3.03
C GLY A 94 -18.79 5.45 -2.85
N GLN A 95 -19.84 5.47 -2.04
CA GLN A 95 -20.59 6.66 -1.70
C GLN A 95 -20.40 7.03 -0.22
N PRO A 96 -20.30 8.32 0.13
CA PRO A 96 -20.31 8.77 1.51
C PRO A 96 -21.58 8.32 2.23
N MET A 97 -21.48 8.04 3.53
CA MET A 97 -22.62 7.62 4.34
C MET A 97 -23.11 8.68 5.34
N TYR A 98 -22.30 9.69 5.60
CA TYR A 98 -22.63 10.81 6.49
C TYR A 98 -22.72 12.11 5.69
N SER A 99 -23.63 13.00 6.11
CA SER A 99 -23.83 14.30 5.48
C SER A 99 -23.06 15.43 6.16
N SER A 100 -22.61 15.22 7.39
CA SER A 100 -21.85 16.19 8.19
C SER A 100 -20.80 15.50 9.04
N VAL A 101 -19.68 16.19 9.30
CA VAL A 101 -18.62 15.74 10.23
C VAL A 101 -19.07 15.74 11.69
N ASP A 102 -20.18 16.41 12.02
CA ASP A 102 -20.82 16.36 13.34
C ASP A 102 -21.73 15.15 13.51
N ASP A 103 -22.03 14.42 12.43
CA ASP A 103 -22.79 13.16 12.52
C ASP A 103 -22.05 12.16 13.39
N ALA A 104 -22.77 11.45 14.24
CA ALA A 104 -22.17 10.47 15.12
C ALA A 104 -21.63 9.29 14.33
N ILE A 105 -20.33 9.17 14.24
CA ILE A 105 -19.67 8.00 13.61
C ILE A 105 -19.95 6.77 14.49
N LEU A 106 -20.61 5.78 13.90
CA LEU A 106 -20.86 4.48 14.50
C LEU A 106 -19.87 3.47 13.93
N VAL A 107 -18.91 3.05 14.74
CA VAL A 107 -18.07 1.90 14.42
C VAL A 107 -18.85 0.63 14.76
N PRO A 108 -19.21 -0.20 13.77
CA PRO A 108 -20.00 -1.39 14.03
C PRO A 108 -19.26 -2.36 14.98
N PRO A 109 -19.91 -2.89 16.02
CA PRO A 109 -19.27 -3.83 16.96
C PRO A 109 -18.84 -5.14 16.29
N ASP A 110 -19.44 -5.47 15.16
CA ASP A 110 -19.14 -6.62 14.31
C ASP A 110 -18.26 -6.28 13.10
N LEU A 111 -17.61 -5.11 13.07
CA LEU A 111 -16.83 -4.58 11.94
C LEU A 111 -15.96 -5.66 11.25
N LEU A 112 -15.17 -6.39 12.04
CA LEU A 112 -14.23 -7.40 11.53
C LEU A 112 -14.92 -8.65 10.95
N LYS A 113 -16.20 -8.87 11.27
CA LYS A 113 -17.02 -9.98 10.75
C LYS A 113 -17.77 -9.61 9.47
N ARG A 114 -17.86 -8.31 9.14
CA ARG A 114 -18.51 -7.84 7.92
C ARG A 114 -17.66 -8.16 6.69
N PRO A 115 -18.27 -8.42 5.52
CA PRO A 115 -17.54 -8.85 4.31
C PRO A 115 -16.34 -7.97 3.95
N GLY A 116 -16.47 -6.64 4.09
CA GLY A 116 -15.38 -5.69 3.81
C GLY A 116 -14.10 -5.95 4.60
N CYS A 117 -14.18 -6.46 5.84
CA CYS A 117 -13.02 -6.88 6.63
C CYS A 117 -12.79 -8.39 6.59
N ALA A 118 -13.85 -9.20 6.70
CA ALA A 118 -13.73 -10.65 6.84
C ALA A 118 -13.08 -11.34 5.62
N VAL A 119 -13.41 -10.88 4.41
CA VAL A 119 -12.83 -11.41 3.17
C VAL A 119 -11.32 -11.17 3.10
N PRO A 120 -10.80 -9.94 3.27
CA PRO A 120 -9.36 -9.70 3.33
C PRO A 120 -8.64 -10.46 4.45
N LEU A 121 -9.24 -10.58 5.63
CA LEU A 121 -8.65 -11.33 6.75
C LEU A 121 -8.48 -12.81 6.39
N LYS A 122 -9.50 -13.42 5.81
CA LYS A 122 -9.42 -14.81 5.33
C LYS A 122 -8.37 -14.93 4.21
N ALA A 123 -8.33 -13.98 3.27
CA ALA A 123 -7.36 -13.97 2.18
C ALA A 123 -5.91 -13.88 2.68
N LEU A 124 -5.65 -13.07 3.72
CA LEU A 124 -4.33 -12.98 4.36
C LEU A 124 -3.88 -14.32 4.93
N GLY A 125 -4.74 -15.02 5.66
CA GLY A 125 -4.42 -16.34 6.20
C GLY A 125 -4.11 -17.37 5.10
N LEU A 126 -4.88 -17.37 4.01
CA LEU A 126 -4.62 -18.22 2.84
C LEU A 126 -3.29 -17.85 2.16
N LEU A 127 -3.05 -16.55 1.97
CA LEU A 127 -1.84 -16.06 1.33
C LEU A 127 -0.59 -16.41 2.13
N GLN A 128 -0.64 -16.30 3.46
CA GLN A 128 0.46 -16.70 4.35
C GLN A 128 0.79 -18.19 4.22
N GLN A 129 -0.23 -19.04 4.12
CA GLN A 129 -0.04 -20.48 3.87
C GLN A 129 0.57 -20.74 2.48
N MET A 130 0.07 -20.06 1.43
CA MET A 130 0.57 -20.18 0.06
C MET A 130 2.04 -19.76 -0.06
N MET A 131 2.41 -18.65 0.59
CA MET A 131 3.78 -18.12 0.52
C MET A 131 4.76 -18.88 1.40
N ASN A 132 4.30 -19.58 2.44
CA ASN A 132 5.10 -20.43 3.31
C ASN A 132 6.41 -19.74 3.78
N GLY A 133 6.34 -18.47 4.14
CA GLY A 133 7.46 -17.66 4.61
C GLY A 133 8.54 -17.33 3.55
N GLN A 134 8.27 -17.51 2.26
CA GLN A 134 9.21 -17.14 1.20
C GLN A 134 9.30 -15.63 1.01
N VAL A 135 8.17 -14.93 1.12
CA VAL A 135 8.05 -13.47 0.96
C VAL A 135 7.29 -12.88 2.13
N ALA A 136 7.46 -11.59 2.36
CA ALA A 136 6.69 -10.90 3.39
C ALA A 136 5.22 -10.73 2.96
N VAL A 137 4.29 -11.06 3.85
CA VAL A 137 2.87 -10.78 3.67
C VAL A 137 2.56 -9.43 4.32
N VAL A 138 2.15 -8.47 3.51
CA VAL A 138 1.86 -7.10 3.95
C VAL A 138 0.36 -6.88 3.95
N GLY A 139 -0.17 -6.44 5.09
CA GLY A 139 -1.54 -5.96 5.18
C GLY A 139 -1.66 -4.50 4.74
N LYS A 140 -2.90 -4.00 4.63
CA LYS A 140 -3.15 -2.59 4.31
C LYS A 140 -4.36 -2.09 5.08
N VAL A 141 -4.26 -0.87 5.60
CA VAL A 141 -5.36 -0.13 6.20
C VAL A 141 -5.36 1.31 5.71
N PHE A 142 -6.51 1.95 5.82
CA PHE A 142 -6.62 3.38 5.58
C PHE A 142 -6.56 4.15 6.89
N GLY A 143 -5.81 5.26 6.85
CA GLY A 143 -5.73 6.17 7.97
C GLY A 143 -7.02 6.98 8.13
N PRO A 144 -7.22 7.61 9.29
CA PRO A 144 -8.47 8.29 9.62
C PRO A 144 -8.77 9.49 8.72
N TRP A 145 -7.77 10.12 8.11
CA TRP A 145 -7.98 11.19 7.13
C TRP A 145 -8.62 10.64 5.84
N THR A 146 -8.08 9.55 5.30
CA THR A 146 -8.64 8.90 4.11
C THR A 146 -10.01 8.27 4.40
N LEU A 147 -10.18 7.64 5.56
CA LEU A 147 -11.50 7.16 5.97
C LEU A 147 -12.51 8.32 6.07
N GLY A 148 -12.09 9.50 6.53
CA GLY A 148 -12.90 10.72 6.49
C GLY A 148 -13.38 11.07 5.08
N TYR A 149 -12.50 10.98 4.08
CA TYR A 149 -12.90 11.16 2.67
C TYR A 149 -13.96 10.16 2.24
N HIS A 150 -13.85 8.90 2.67
CA HIS A 150 -14.78 7.85 2.27
C HIS A 150 -16.15 8.02 2.93
N VAL A 151 -16.18 8.34 4.22
CA VAL A 151 -17.46 8.35 4.97
C VAL A 151 -18.20 9.67 4.88
N PHE A 152 -17.51 10.81 4.63
CA PHE A 152 -18.12 12.16 4.52
C PHE A 152 -18.06 12.73 3.10
N GLY A 153 -17.25 12.16 2.20
CA GLY A 153 -16.91 12.76 0.91
C GLY A 153 -15.72 13.73 1.00
N ILE A 154 -14.91 13.73 -0.05
CA ILE A 154 -13.63 14.47 -0.08
C ILE A 154 -13.85 15.97 0.12
N GLU A 155 -14.76 16.58 -0.66
CA GLU A 155 -15.02 18.02 -0.62
C GLU A 155 -15.57 18.46 0.74
N ALA A 156 -16.60 17.78 1.25
CA ALA A 156 -17.21 18.09 2.53
C ALA A 156 -16.20 17.97 3.68
N PHE A 157 -15.37 16.90 3.69
CA PHE A 157 -14.38 16.68 4.73
C PHE A 157 -13.26 17.74 4.69
N LEU A 158 -12.76 18.08 3.50
CA LEU A 158 -11.73 19.13 3.35
C LEU A 158 -12.26 20.49 3.76
N MET A 159 -13.49 20.87 3.37
CA MET A 159 -14.12 22.11 3.80
C MET A 159 -14.29 22.15 5.31
N ALA A 160 -14.77 21.06 5.91
CA ALA A 160 -14.90 20.95 7.37
C ALA A 160 -13.54 21.06 8.09
N SER A 161 -12.46 20.54 7.51
CA SER A 161 -11.13 20.68 8.12
C SER A 161 -10.64 22.12 8.26
N LEU A 162 -11.19 23.04 7.43
CA LEU A 162 -10.90 24.46 7.49
C LEU A 162 -11.89 25.24 8.39
N LEU A 163 -13.18 24.87 8.33
CA LEU A 163 -14.25 25.62 8.98
C LEU A 163 -14.57 25.10 10.40
N GLU A 164 -14.42 23.80 10.60
CA GLU A 164 -14.83 23.06 11.82
C GLU A 164 -13.73 22.07 12.27
N PRO A 165 -12.47 22.54 12.46
CA PRO A 165 -11.32 21.65 12.70
C PRO A 165 -11.50 20.74 13.92
N ASP A 166 -12.18 21.20 14.97
CA ASP A 166 -12.42 20.40 16.16
C ASP A 166 -13.43 19.26 15.90
N ALA A 167 -14.44 19.48 15.05
CA ALA A 167 -15.36 18.43 14.64
C ALA A 167 -14.62 17.34 13.84
N VAL A 168 -13.77 17.74 12.89
CA VAL A 168 -12.92 16.81 12.14
C VAL A 168 -11.99 16.04 13.06
N LYS A 169 -11.33 16.66 14.03
CA LYS A 169 -10.50 15.98 15.01
C LYS A 169 -11.29 14.95 15.82
N ARG A 170 -12.50 15.29 16.26
CA ARG A 170 -13.39 14.32 16.96
C ARG A 170 -13.75 13.13 16.05
N ALA A 171 -14.08 13.39 14.79
CA ALA A 171 -14.39 12.35 13.81
C ALA A 171 -13.19 11.41 13.59
N MET A 172 -11.99 11.98 13.36
CA MET A 172 -10.76 11.22 13.18
C MET A 172 -10.43 10.34 14.41
N ARG A 173 -10.67 10.83 15.65
CA ARG A 173 -10.49 10.01 16.88
C ARG A 173 -11.43 8.80 16.96
N LYS A 174 -12.56 8.81 16.24
CA LYS A 174 -13.43 7.63 16.10
C LYS A 174 -12.92 6.70 14.99
N LEU A 175 -12.48 7.28 13.86
CA LEU A 175 -12.00 6.51 12.70
C LEU A 175 -10.68 5.77 13.00
N ILE A 176 -9.82 6.29 13.88
CA ILE A 176 -8.59 5.61 14.28
C ILE A 176 -8.86 4.20 14.86
N GLU A 177 -10.01 4.00 15.53
CA GLU A 177 -10.38 2.70 16.08
C GLU A 177 -10.65 1.65 14.98
N VAL A 178 -11.20 2.07 13.85
CA VAL A 178 -11.37 1.21 12.65
C VAL A 178 -10.00 0.79 12.13
N THR A 179 -9.10 1.77 11.93
CA THR A 179 -7.74 1.53 11.44
C THR A 179 -6.97 0.54 12.34
N VAL A 180 -6.97 0.77 13.65
CA VAL A 180 -6.25 -0.07 14.63
C VAL A 180 -6.84 -1.47 14.73
N ALA A 181 -8.17 -1.57 14.81
CA ALA A 181 -8.84 -2.87 14.90
C ALA A 181 -8.54 -3.75 13.68
N PHE A 182 -8.66 -3.17 12.47
CA PHE A 182 -8.44 -3.92 11.24
C PHE A 182 -6.96 -4.23 11.00
N ALA A 183 -6.04 -3.30 11.32
CA ALA A 183 -4.60 -3.56 11.24
C ALA A 183 -4.18 -4.73 12.13
N ASN A 184 -4.58 -4.71 13.40
CA ASN A 184 -4.21 -5.76 14.35
C ASN A 184 -4.86 -7.11 14.02
N ALA A 185 -6.09 -7.12 13.48
CA ALA A 185 -6.71 -8.35 12.99
C ALA A 185 -5.96 -8.93 11.77
N GLN A 186 -5.43 -8.10 10.88
CA GLN A 186 -4.58 -8.54 9.77
C GLN A 186 -3.26 -9.16 10.26
N ILE A 187 -2.66 -8.59 11.31
CA ILE A 187 -1.45 -9.15 11.96
C ILE A 187 -1.77 -10.52 12.57
N ASP A 188 -2.91 -10.67 13.24
CA ASP A 188 -3.35 -11.96 13.79
C ASP A 188 -3.60 -13.02 12.70
N CYS A 189 -3.89 -12.59 11.46
CA CYS A 189 -3.99 -13.45 10.27
C CYS A 189 -2.66 -13.67 9.54
N GLY A 190 -1.54 -13.13 10.06
CA GLY A 190 -0.19 -13.38 9.53
C GLY A 190 0.43 -12.25 8.72
N ALA A 191 -0.12 -11.03 8.74
CA ALA A 191 0.57 -9.89 8.17
C ALA A 191 1.83 -9.53 9.00
N GLU A 192 2.96 -9.35 8.32
CA GLU A 192 4.27 -9.08 8.93
C GLU A 192 4.62 -7.58 8.92
N ALA A 193 3.93 -6.79 8.10
CA ALA A 193 3.95 -5.33 8.07
C ALA A 193 2.57 -4.83 7.63
N ILE A 194 2.27 -3.58 7.95
CA ILE A 194 1.01 -2.91 7.55
C ILE A 194 1.32 -1.67 6.73
N THR A 195 0.73 -1.56 5.54
CA THR A 195 0.64 -0.29 4.83
C THR A 195 -0.49 0.54 5.44
N LEU A 196 -0.16 1.72 5.94
CA LEU A 196 -1.09 2.77 6.33
C LEU A 196 -1.19 3.77 5.18
N ALA A 197 -2.28 3.73 4.42
CA ALA A 197 -2.54 4.70 3.37
C ALA A 197 -3.39 5.85 3.94
N ASP A 198 -2.82 7.07 3.99
CA ASP A 198 -3.52 8.24 4.54
C ASP A 198 -3.26 9.47 3.68
N HIS A 199 -4.19 9.76 2.77
CA HIS A 199 -4.00 10.60 1.61
C HIS A 199 -4.09 12.11 1.92
N CYS A 200 -3.14 12.64 2.67
CA CYS A 200 -2.95 14.07 2.92
C CYS A 200 -1.81 14.62 2.04
N THR A 201 -2.05 14.73 0.74
CA THR A 201 -1.10 15.21 -0.25
C THR A 201 -1.12 16.73 -0.39
N ARG A 202 -0.03 17.30 -0.94
CA ARG A 202 0.09 18.74 -1.23
C ARG A 202 -1.01 19.27 -2.14
N ASP A 203 -1.51 18.44 -3.05
CA ASP A 203 -2.55 18.82 -4.00
C ASP A 203 -3.91 19.09 -3.33
N LEU A 204 -4.10 18.58 -2.10
CA LEU A 204 -5.36 18.67 -1.33
C LEU A 204 -5.23 19.50 -0.05
N CYS A 205 -4.08 19.50 0.60
CA CYS A 205 -3.89 20.08 1.92
C CYS A 205 -2.50 20.72 2.06
N SER A 206 -2.40 21.73 2.91
CA SER A 206 -1.11 22.33 3.28
C SER A 206 -0.28 21.38 4.17
N PRO A 207 1.04 21.59 4.30
CA PRO A 207 1.85 20.81 5.22
C PRO A 207 1.47 21.04 6.69
N GLU A 208 0.91 22.21 7.03
CA GLU A 208 0.37 22.51 8.36
C GLU A 208 -0.84 21.62 8.67
N THR A 209 -1.69 21.32 7.68
CA THR A 209 -2.80 20.37 7.84
C THR A 209 -2.27 19.00 8.26
N TYR A 210 -1.20 18.52 7.64
CA TYR A 210 -0.57 17.27 8.07
C TYR A 210 -0.06 17.35 9.52
N ARG A 211 0.65 18.43 9.88
CA ARG A 211 1.14 18.65 11.24
C ARG A 211 0.02 18.69 12.27
N ASP A 212 -1.06 19.43 11.98
CA ASP A 212 -2.09 19.77 12.98
C ASP A 212 -3.15 18.68 13.16
N PHE A 213 -3.31 17.79 12.16
CA PHE A 213 -4.31 16.72 12.19
C PHE A 213 -3.69 15.32 12.24
N LEU A 214 -2.57 15.08 11.57
CA LEU A 214 -2.10 13.72 11.30
C LEU A 214 -0.82 13.32 12.05
N LEU A 215 0.07 14.26 12.37
CA LEU A 215 1.35 13.91 12.98
C LEU A 215 1.15 13.11 14.28
N GLU A 216 0.35 13.62 15.22
CA GLU A 216 0.04 12.95 16.47
C GLU A 216 -0.69 11.62 16.28
N ILE A 217 -1.63 11.57 15.32
CA ILE A 217 -2.38 10.37 14.98
C ILE A 217 -1.46 9.28 14.42
N HIS A 218 -0.53 9.63 13.53
CA HIS A 218 0.42 8.67 12.98
C HIS A 218 1.41 8.17 14.04
N GLN A 219 1.80 9.02 14.98
CA GLN A 219 2.58 8.61 16.16
C GLN A 219 1.80 7.62 17.04
N GLU A 220 0.51 7.87 17.29
CA GLU A 220 -0.36 6.96 18.02
C GLU A 220 -0.56 5.63 17.27
N LEU A 221 -0.82 5.67 15.96
CA LEU A 221 -0.97 4.47 15.13
C LEU A 221 0.29 3.60 15.15
N GLN A 222 1.47 4.22 15.08
CA GLN A 222 2.76 3.51 15.19
C GLN A 222 2.90 2.75 16.51
N GLN A 223 2.35 3.28 17.61
CA GLN A 223 2.39 2.64 18.92
C GLN A 223 1.32 1.54 19.09
N ARG A 224 0.15 1.68 18.44
CA ARG A 224 -0.99 0.79 18.60
C ARG A 224 -1.03 -0.36 17.59
N ILE A 225 -0.37 -0.23 16.44
CA ILE A 225 -0.23 -1.29 15.43
C ILE A 225 0.99 -2.14 15.79
N ARG A 226 0.79 -3.45 15.95
CA ARG A 226 1.77 -4.37 16.55
C ARG A 226 2.89 -4.86 15.63
N CYS A 227 3.07 -4.26 14.45
CA CYS A 227 4.13 -4.60 13.50
C CYS A 227 4.68 -3.34 12.82
N PRO A 228 5.77 -3.43 12.02
CA PRO A 228 6.25 -2.29 11.23
C PRO A 228 5.17 -1.69 10.34
N VAL A 229 5.04 -0.35 10.35
CA VAL A 229 4.06 0.39 9.55
C VAL A 229 4.75 1.14 8.44
N ILE A 230 4.23 0.99 7.22
CA ILE A 230 4.65 1.69 6.00
C ILE A 230 3.61 2.77 5.72
N LEU A 231 3.95 4.03 5.90
CA LEU A 231 3.05 5.14 5.53
C LEU A 231 3.09 5.34 4.02
N HIS A 232 1.92 5.38 3.39
CA HIS A 232 1.77 5.73 1.98
C HIS A 232 0.92 7.00 1.81
N ILE A 233 1.50 8.00 1.13
CA ILE A 233 0.82 9.21 0.68
C ILE A 233 1.20 9.44 -0.77
N CYS A 234 0.23 9.39 -1.69
CA CYS A 234 0.44 9.71 -3.10
C CYS A 234 0.74 11.20 -3.32
N GLY A 235 1.34 11.51 -4.45
CA GLY A 235 1.57 12.88 -4.89
C GLY A 235 2.80 13.54 -4.27
N ASN A 236 2.90 14.86 -4.44
CA ASN A 236 4.04 15.60 -3.90
C ASN A 236 3.92 15.76 -2.38
N THR A 237 4.87 15.20 -1.65
CA THR A 237 4.92 15.21 -0.19
C THR A 237 6.21 15.83 0.36
N ALA A 238 7.02 16.47 -0.50
CA ALA A 238 8.32 17.03 -0.10
C ALA A 238 8.21 18.00 1.09
N ASP A 239 7.15 18.83 1.09
CA ASP A 239 6.91 19.87 2.09
C ASP A 239 6.49 19.34 3.48
N ARG A 240 6.07 18.06 3.57
CA ARG A 240 5.65 17.41 4.83
C ARG A 240 6.52 16.25 5.28
N LEU A 241 7.53 15.86 4.52
CA LEU A 241 8.46 14.79 4.89
C LEU A 241 9.18 15.06 6.21
N GLN A 242 9.42 16.33 6.56
CA GLN A 242 9.96 16.71 7.86
C GLN A 242 9.06 16.26 9.03
N TYR A 243 7.73 16.32 8.88
CA TYR A 243 6.79 15.85 9.90
C TYR A 243 6.64 14.32 9.85
N ILE A 244 6.65 13.73 8.64
CA ILE A 244 6.54 12.28 8.46
C ILE A 244 7.68 11.56 9.18
N ARG A 245 8.92 12.03 9.10
CA ARG A 245 10.06 11.41 9.80
C ARG A 245 9.97 11.47 11.34
N GLU A 246 9.10 12.35 11.88
CA GLU A 246 8.89 12.50 13.32
C GLU A 246 7.80 11.56 13.86
N THR A 247 7.10 10.84 12.97
CA THR A 247 6.02 9.90 13.35
C THR A 247 6.54 8.64 14.03
N GLY A 248 7.82 8.26 13.80
CA GLY A 248 8.37 6.98 14.23
C GLY A 248 7.96 5.78 13.39
N LEU A 249 7.20 5.97 12.31
CA LEU A 249 6.83 4.91 11.36
C LEU A 249 8.07 4.30 10.70
N ALA A 250 8.01 3.01 10.38
CA ALA A 250 9.17 2.26 9.90
C ALA A 250 9.63 2.70 8.50
N CYS A 251 8.70 3.01 7.62
CA CYS A 251 8.98 3.30 6.21
C CYS A 251 7.98 4.32 5.65
N PHE A 252 8.47 5.15 4.73
CA PHE A 252 7.63 6.01 3.91
C PHE A 252 7.66 5.55 2.45
N HIS A 253 6.48 5.23 1.92
CA HIS A 253 6.25 4.89 0.52
C HIS A 253 5.90 6.15 -0.24
N PHE A 254 6.83 6.65 -1.06
CA PHE A 254 6.75 7.95 -1.71
C PHE A 254 6.43 7.85 -3.21
N ASP A 255 5.85 8.93 -3.73
CA ASP A 255 5.47 9.12 -5.13
C ASP A 255 6.63 9.76 -5.92
N SER A 256 6.78 9.45 -7.21
CA SER A 256 7.82 9.99 -8.11
C SER A 256 7.75 11.51 -8.32
N LYS A 257 6.65 12.17 -7.90
CA LYS A 257 6.57 13.63 -7.84
C LYS A 257 7.57 14.26 -6.85
N VAL A 258 8.18 13.45 -5.99
CA VAL A 258 9.35 13.79 -5.19
C VAL A 258 10.51 12.96 -5.72
N SER A 259 11.60 13.61 -6.20
CA SER A 259 12.76 12.86 -6.69
C SER A 259 13.36 11.97 -5.59
N ALA A 260 13.94 10.83 -5.96
CA ALA A 260 14.54 9.91 -5.00
C ALA A 260 15.62 10.59 -4.14
N ALA A 261 16.44 11.46 -4.74
CA ALA A 261 17.47 12.23 -4.05
C ALA A 261 16.87 13.19 -3.01
N GLU A 262 15.81 13.91 -3.38
CA GLU A 262 15.12 14.81 -2.47
C GLU A 262 14.40 14.06 -1.34
N ALA A 263 13.71 12.97 -1.66
CA ALA A 263 13.06 12.11 -0.69
C ALA A 263 14.07 11.60 0.35
N ARG A 264 15.24 11.10 -0.09
CA ARG A 264 16.29 10.64 0.81
C ARG A 264 16.86 11.76 1.68
N ARG A 265 17.12 12.92 1.09
CA ARG A 265 17.61 14.09 1.82
C ARG A 265 16.64 14.54 2.92
N LEU A 266 15.34 14.58 2.64
CA LEU A 266 14.30 15.02 3.57
C LEU A 266 13.99 13.96 4.65
N ALA A 267 13.95 12.69 4.27
CA ALA A 267 13.71 11.57 5.20
C ALA A 267 14.88 11.35 6.18
N GLY A 268 16.11 11.77 5.80
CA GLY A 268 17.30 11.53 6.58
C GLY A 268 17.67 10.04 6.65
N GLU A 269 18.46 9.65 7.64
CA GLU A 269 19.00 8.29 7.73
C GLU A 269 18.12 7.30 8.50
N LYS A 270 17.15 7.75 9.27
CA LYS A 270 16.36 6.87 10.15
C LYS A 270 15.12 6.29 9.49
N LEU A 271 14.46 7.05 8.62
CA LEU A 271 13.23 6.61 7.94
C LEU A 271 13.58 5.79 6.70
N ALA A 272 13.12 4.55 6.62
CA ALA A 272 13.23 3.77 5.38
C ALA A 272 12.38 4.39 4.27
N LEU A 273 12.85 4.28 3.03
CA LEU A 273 12.13 4.76 1.85
C LEU A 273 11.79 3.61 0.91
N MET A 274 10.56 3.61 0.40
CA MET A 274 10.06 2.64 -0.56
C MET A 274 9.39 3.35 -1.75
N GLY A 275 9.44 2.76 -2.94
CA GLY A 275 8.68 3.20 -4.12
C GLY A 275 9.40 4.18 -5.00
N GLY A 276 8.70 5.23 -5.43
CA GLY A 276 9.21 6.32 -6.26
C GLY A 276 9.43 5.97 -7.74
N THR A 277 9.06 4.77 -8.22
CA THR A 277 9.05 4.46 -9.65
C THR A 277 7.72 4.89 -10.25
N SER A 278 7.79 5.82 -11.23
CA SER A 278 6.60 6.39 -11.87
C SER A 278 5.71 5.32 -12.49
N ASN A 279 4.47 5.28 -12.04
CA ASN A 279 3.47 4.38 -12.59
C ASN A 279 3.14 4.67 -14.05
N PHE A 280 3.17 5.94 -14.45
CA PHE A 280 2.83 6.34 -15.80
C PHE A 280 4.03 6.25 -16.74
N ASP A 281 5.16 6.88 -16.38
CA ASP A 281 6.30 7.01 -17.29
C ASP A 281 7.12 5.71 -17.37
N ILE A 282 7.23 4.97 -16.26
CA ILE A 282 8.09 3.78 -16.15
C ILE A 282 7.29 2.49 -16.19
N VAL A 283 6.30 2.33 -15.29
CA VAL A 283 5.58 1.04 -15.21
C VAL A 283 4.68 0.83 -16.43
N ARG A 284 3.93 1.86 -16.84
CA ARG A 284 2.99 1.75 -17.97
C ARG A 284 3.68 1.89 -19.33
N ASN A 285 4.50 2.93 -19.48
CA ASN A 285 5.05 3.35 -20.79
C ASN A 285 6.56 3.14 -20.93
N GLY A 286 7.23 2.64 -19.88
CA GLY A 286 8.68 2.54 -19.85
C GLY A 286 9.25 1.47 -20.79
N THR A 287 10.48 1.71 -21.24
CA THR A 287 11.33 0.74 -21.93
C THR A 287 12.30 0.11 -20.95
N LEU A 288 12.99 -0.98 -21.35
CA LEU A 288 14.05 -1.58 -20.54
C LEU A 288 15.10 -0.53 -20.10
N GLU A 289 15.53 0.34 -21.02
CA GLU A 289 16.50 1.39 -20.74
C GLU A 289 16.00 2.39 -19.70
N SER A 290 14.74 2.84 -19.80
CA SER A 290 14.16 3.77 -18.83
C SER A 290 13.97 3.13 -17.45
N ILE A 291 13.61 1.85 -17.41
CA ILE A 291 13.52 1.08 -16.16
C ILE A 291 14.90 0.92 -15.51
N GLU A 292 15.93 0.56 -16.29
CA GLU A 292 17.32 0.45 -15.79
C GLU A 292 17.81 1.77 -15.20
N LYS A 293 17.60 2.87 -15.92
CA LYS A 293 17.98 4.21 -15.47
C LYS A 293 17.28 4.59 -14.16
N ASP A 294 15.99 4.36 -14.06
CA ASP A 294 15.17 4.62 -12.86
C ASP A 294 15.67 3.84 -11.64
N ILE A 295 15.98 2.56 -11.82
CA ILE A 295 16.48 1.70 -10.73
C ILE A 295 17.91 2.14 -10.32
N VAL A 296 18.81 2.41 -11.27
CA VAL A 296 20.16 2.91 -10.98
C VAL A 296 20.11 4.19 -10.15
N GLU A 297 19.26 5.15 -10.51
CA GLU A 297 19.08 6.39 -9.74
C GLU A 297 18.72 6.10 -8.29
N LYS A 298 17.72 5.22 -8.06
CA LYS A 298 17.25 4.88 -6.71
C LYS A 298 18.31 4.16 -5.87
N LEU A 299 19.04 3.22 -6.48
CA LEU A 299 20.13 2.52 -5.81
C LEU A 299 21.26 3.47 -5.41
N ASN A 300 21.62 4.40 -6.29
CA ASN A 300 22.70 5.36 -6.04
C ASN A 300 22.41 6.32 -4.88
N VAL A 301 21.14 6.66 -4.65
CA VAL A 301 20.74 7.54 -3.54
C VAL A 301 20.32 6.77 -2.28
N GLY A 302 20.38 5.43 -2.32
CA GLY A 302 20.12 4.60 -1.16
C GLY A 302 18.63 4.46 -0.79
N ILE A 303 17.76 4.29 -1.79
CA ILE A 303 16.38 3.86 -1.55
C ILE A 303 16.41 2.42 -1.03
N ASP A 304 15.72 2.18 0.08
CA ASP A 304 15.78 0.90 0.80
C ASP A 304 15.02 -0.20 0.08
N ILE A 305 13.84 0.13 -0.49
CA ILE A 305 12.98 -0.82 -1.23
C ILE A 305 12.52 -0.14 -2.52
N VAL A 306 12.92 -0.68 -3.66
CA VAL A 306 12.51 -0.16 -4.97
C VAL A 306 11.20 -0.80 -5.44
N GLY A 307 10.38 -0.02 -6.14
CA GLY A 307 9.09 -0.48 -6.65
C GLY A 307 8.19 0.65 -7.15
N PRO A 308 6.96 0.34 -7.57
CA PRO A 308 5.99 1.33 -8.01
C PRO A 308 5.69 2.38 -6.94
N GLU A 309 5.35 3.58 -7.36
CA GLU A 309 5.05 4.73 -6.48
C GLU A 309 3.67 4.66 -5.80
N CYS A 310 2.72 3.94 -6.39
CA CYS A 310 1.34 3.82 -5.94
C CYS A 310 0.71 2.55 -6.54
N ALA A 311 -0.59 2.34 -6.34
CA ALA A 311 -1.34 1.29 -7.03
C ALA A 311 -1.14 1.41 -8.54
N VAL A 312 -0.74 0.31 -9.17
CA VAL A 312 -0.39 0.29 -10.59
C VAL A 312 -1.65 0.47 -11.45
N PRO A 313 -1.62 1.27 -12.54
CA PRO A 313 -2.73 1.35 -13.48
C PRO A 313 -3.10 -0.03 -14.04
N LEU A 314 -4.41 -0.32 -14.11
CA LEU A 314 -4.90 -1.64 -14.54
C LEU A 314 -4.47 -2.02 -15.96
N ASP A 315 -4.23 -1.03 -16.81
CA ASP A 315 -3.79 -1.19 -18.21
C ASP A 315 -2.26 -1.17 -18.39
N ALA A 316 -1.49 -1.10 -17.30
CA ALA A 316 -0.05 -1.24 -17.38
C ALA A 316 0.33 -2.71 -17.71
N PRO A 317 1.34 -2.94 -18.56
CA PRO A 317 1.77 -4.31 -18.87
C PRO A 317 2.52 -4.91 -17.67
N TYR A 318 2.07 -6.06 -17.15
CA TYR A 318 2.75 -6.72 -16.03
C TYR A 318 4.21 -7.07 -16.35
N LYS A 319 4.54 -7.21 -17.64
CA LYS A 319 5.93 -7.44 -18.10
C LYS A 319 6.89 -6.34 -17.66
N ASN A 320 6.44 -5.07 -17.61
CA ASN A 320 7.28 -3.96 -17.14
C ASN A 320 7.53 -4.07 -15.63
N LEU A 321 6.55 -4.51 -14.85
CA LEU A 321 6.74 -4.82 -13.42
C LEU A 321 7.74 -5.96 -13.23
N ARG A 322 7.64 -7.02 -14.03
CA ARG A 322 8.60 -8.14 -14.01
C ARG A 322 10.01 -7.65 -14.39
N THR A 323 10.12 -6.84 -15.45
CA THR A 323 11.39 -6.25 -15.88
C THR A 323 12.01 -5.38 -14.77
N LEU A 324 11.20 -4.56 -14.10
CA LEU A 324 11.65 -3.76 -12.95
C LEU A 324 12.26 -4.65 -11.86
N VAL A 325 11.59 -5.74 -11.51
CA VAL A 325 12.08 -6.70 -10.50
C VAL A 325 13.38 -7.35 -10.94
N ASP A 326 13.45 -7.84 -12.18
CA ASP A 326 14.63 -8.54 -12.70
C ASP A 326 15.84 -7.61 -12.80
N VAL A 327 15.64 -6.36 -13.25
CA VAL A 327 16.67 -5.31 -13.29
C VAL A 327 17.15 -4.97 -11.88
N ALA A 328 16.24 -4.77 -10.95
CA ALA A 328 16.60 -4.41 -9.58
C ALA A 328 17.40 -5.54 -8.89
N LYS A 329 17.04 -6.81 -9.09
CA LYS A 329 17.82 -7.97 -8.61
C LYS A 329 19.22 -7.97 -9.21
N LYS A 330 19.32 -7.88 -10.53
CA LYS A 330 20.60 -7.89 -11.26
C LYS A 330 21.54 -6.77 -10.79
N LEU A 331 21.04 -5.54 -10.67
CA LEU A 331 21.85 -4.38 -10.32
C LEU A 331 22.24 -4.31 -8.85
N SER A 332 21.47 -4.95 -7.97
CA SER A 332 21.76 -4.97 -6.53
C SER A 332 22.47 -6.23 -6.03
N GLY A 333 22.82 -7.18 -6.92
CA GLY A 333 23.71 -8.29 -6.62
C GLY A 333 23.07 -9.68 -6.51
N ASP A 334 21.79 -9.84 -6.84
CA ASP A 334 21.16 -11.18 -6.97
C ASP A 334 21.35 -11.72 -8.40
N PRO A 335 21.69 -13.00 -8.59
CA PRO A 335 21.68 -13.61 -9.92
C PRO A 335 20.24 -13.62 -10.48
N PRO A 336 20.06 -13.52 -11.81
CA PRO A 336 18.74 -13.60 -12.42
C PRO A 336 18.10 -14.94 -12.10
N ALA A 337 16.79 -14.94 -11.79
CA ALA A 337 16.02 -16.14 -11.60
C ALA A 337 16.07 -16.98 -12.88
N THR A 338 16.59 -18.20 -12.81
CA THR A 338 16.51 -19.14 -13.93
C THR A 338 15.05 -19.46 -14.19
N ASP A 339 14.60 -19.28 -15.43
CA ASP A 339 13.25 -19.60 -15.88
C ASP A 339 12.89 -21.05 -15.56
N GLN A 340 12.21 -21.27 -14.45
CA GLN A 340 11.48 -22.51 -14.21
C GLN A 340 10.03 -22.32 -14.66
N ILE A 341 9.83 -22.17 -15.98
CA ILE A 341 8.54 -22.46 -16.59
C ILE A 341 8.44 -23.98 -16.62
N SER A 342 7.91 -24.58 -15.55
CA SER A 342 7.48 -25.97 -15.59
C SER A 342 6.39 -26.11 -16.64
N LYS A 343 6.70 -26.88 -17.70
CA LYS A 343 5.73 -27.30 -18.70
C LYS A 343 4.54 -27.95 -17.99
N PRO A 344 3.31 -27.71 -18.44
CA PRO A 344 2.16 -28.45 -17.92
C PRO A 344 2.39 -29.95 -18.18
N HIS A 345 2.18 -30.77 -17.15
CA HIS A 345 2.13 -32.21 -17.29
C HIS A 345 0.98 -32.56 -18.23
N GLU A 346 1.33 -33.01 -19.43
CA GLU A 346 0.43 -33.79 -20.27
C GLU A 346 0.26 -35.18 -19.61
N THR A 347 -0.94 -35.43 -19.13
CA THR A 347 -1.52 -36.78 -18.96
C THR A 347 -2.97 -36.74 -19.29
#